data_af142818e5d60e544e525819890afa61
#
_entry.id   af142818e5d60e544e525819890afa61
#
_cell.length_a   1.000
_cell.length_b   1.000
_cell.length_c   1.000
_cell.angle_alpha   90.00
_cell.angle_beta   90.00
_cell.angle_gamma   90.00
#
_symmetry.space_group_name_H-M   'P 1'
#
loop_
_entity.id
_entity.type
_entity.pdbx_description
1 polymer ?
#
loop_
_entity_poly.entity_id
_entity_poly.type
_entity_poly.pdbx_seq_one_letter_code
_entity_poly.pdbx_strand_id
1 'polypeptide(L)'
;MHHDFSFDIKAKYMKDMLKHLDIVSVNYGDSGKDTYISTAEYKLFPFYSFQWHPEHPLFEWRDPTSKNVPHNKYSRIISSKISNFFADECRKNTNIWTDADDNLLIYNYNL
;
A
#
# COMPACT_ATOMS: atom_id res chain seq x y z
N MET A 1 -9.15 -8.51 7.39
CA MET A 1 -8.14 -7.43 7.46
C MET A 1 -8.65 -6.42 8.48
N HIS A 2 -7.97 -6.27 9.61
CA HIS A 2 -8.32 -5.25 10.60
C HIS A 2 -7.48 -4.01 10.31
N HIS A 3 -8.14 -2.94 9.90
CA HIS A 3 -7.56 -1.61 9.89
C HIS A 3 -8.33 -0.77 10.90
N ASP A 4 -7.63 -0.27 11.90
CA ASP A 4 -8.21 0.66 12.86
C ASP A 4 -8.36 2.07 12.25
N PHE A 5 -7.69 2.33 11.12
CA PHE A 5 -7.70 3.62 10.44
C PHE A 5 -7.79 3.46 8.93
N SER A 6 -8.58 4.34 8.32
CA SER A 6 -8.69 4.47 6.87
C SER A 6 -8.86 5.95 6.48
N PHE A 7 -8.49 6.31 5.27
CA PHE A 7 -8.71 7.66 4.75
C PHE A 7 -10.14 7.78 4.20
N ASP A 8 -11.02 8.45 4.95
CA ASP A 8 -12.36 8.80 4.47
C ASP A 8 -12.24 9.82 3.33
N ILE A 9 -12.72 9.45 2.15
CA ILE A 9 -12.70 10.32 0.96
C ILE A 9 -13.50 11.62 1.15
N LYS A 10 -14.45 11.64 2.07
CA LYS A 10 -15.29 12.81 2.38
C LYS A 10 -14.69 13.73 3.45
N ALA A 11 -13.59 13.31 4.08
CA ALA A 11 -12.97 14.11 5.13
C ALA A 11 -12.45 15.45 4.58
N LYS A 12 -12.59 16.51 5.37
CA LYS A 12 -12.23 17.87 4.98
C LYS A 12 -10.77 18.00 4.48
N TYR A 13 -9.85 17.29 5.12
CA TYR A 13 -8.43 17.30 4.73
C TYR A 13 -8.16 16.63 3.38
N MET A 14 -9.06 15.74 2.93
CA MET A 14 -8.91 15.04 1.66
C MET A 14 -8.93 15.99 0.47
N LYS A 15 -9.63 17.11 0.56
CA LYS A 15 -9.69 18.10 -0.53
C LYS A 15 -8.30 18.59 -0.97
N ASP A 16 -7.39 18.77 -0.04
CA ASP A 16 -6.02 19.17 -0.36
C ASP A 16 -5.16 17.98 -0.82
N MET A 17 -5.32 16.83 -0.21
CA MET A 17 -4.62 15.61 -0.64
C MET A 17 -4.97 15.20 -2.09
N LEU A 18 -6.23 15.31 -2.49
CA LEU A 18 -6.71 14.98 -3.83
C LEU A 18 -6.09 15.85 -4.95
N LYS A 19 -5.52 17.00 -4.61
CA LYS A 19 -4.75 17.79 -5.58
C LYS A 19 -3.47 17.06 -6.03
N HIS A 20 -2.94 16.22 -5.16
CA HIS A 20 -1.66 15.53 -5.33
C HIS A 20 -1.81 14.02 -5.57
N LEU A 21 -2.98 13.46 -5.32
CA LEU A 21 -3.25 12.02 -5.43
C LEU A 21 -4.27 11.74 -6.52
N ASP A 22 -4.03 10.70 -7.28
CA ASP A 22 -5.03 10.01 -8.09
C ASP A 22 -5.57 8.82 -7.30
N ILE A 23 -6.89 8.80 -7.14
CA ILE A 23 -7.58 7.69 -6.48
C ILE A 23 -7.78 6.57 -7.51
N VAL A 24 -7.08 5.48 -7.32
CA VAL A 24 -7.16 4.31 -8.21
C VAL A 24 -8.32 3.40 -7.85
N SER A 25 -8.57 3.21 -6.56
CA SER A 25 -9.71 2.42 -6.09
C SER A 25 -10.22 2.88 -4.73
N VAL A 26 -11.50 2.61 -4.50
CA VAL A 26 -12.18 2.84 -3.22
C VAL A 26 -12.89 1.56 -2.77
N ASN A 27 -13.08 1.43 -1.46
CA ASN A 27 -13.91 0.40 -0.87
C ASN A 27 -14.93 1.03 0.07
N TYR A 28 -15.92 0.24 0.45
CA TYR A 28 -16.97 0.62 1.39
C TYR A 28 -16.73 -0.08 2.72
N GLY A 29 -16.98 0.64 3.82
CA GLY A 29 -17.03 0.05 5.15
C GLY A 29 -18.19 -0.94 5.30
N ASP A 30 -18.18 -1.72 6.37
CA ASP A 30 -19.19 -2.76 6.64
C ASP A 30 -20.62 -2.21 6.68
N SER A 31 -20.80 -0.95 7.08
CA SER A 31 -22.09 -0.26 7.08
C SER A 31 -22.58 0.11 5.67
N GLY A 32 -21.71 0.07 4.66
CA GLY A 32 -21.96 0.58 3.31
C GLY A 32 -22.06 2.11 3.22
N LYS A 33 -21.93 2.83 4.33
CA LYS A 33 -22.06 4.31 4.38
C LYS A 33 -20.73 5.03 4.23
N ASP A 34 -19.67 4.41 4.68
CA ASP A 34 -18.35 5.00 4.69
C ASP A 34 -17.58 4.54 3.46
N THR A 35 -16.99 5.48 2.73
CA THR A 35 -16.16 5.20 1.57
C THR A 35 -14.73 5.59 1.89
N TYR A 36 -13.80 4.65 1.74
CA TYR A 36 -12.40 4.91 1.99
C TYR A 36 -11.53 4.61 0.77
N ILE A 37 -10.40 5.30 0.69
CA ILE A 37 -9.40 5.09 -0.34
C ILE A 37 -8.73 3.75 -0.10
N SER A 38 -8.75 2.91 -1.10
CA SER A 38 -8.15 1.58 -1.06
C SER A 38 -6.81 1.53 -1.77
N THR A 39 -6.67 2.26 -2.88
CA THR A 39 -5.43 2.42 -3.62
C THR A 39 -5.32 3.84 -4.14
N ALA A 40 -4.16 4.44 -3.99
CA ALA A 40 -3.88 5.77 -4.50
C ALA A 40 -2.46 5.85 -5.09
N GLU A 41 -2.28 6.76 -6.03
CA GLU A 41 -1.02 7.07 -6.67
C GLU A 41 -0.74 8.57 -6.56
N TYR A 42 0.51 8.95 -6.30
CA TYR A 42 0.90 10.35 -6.27
C TYR A 42 1.21 10.85 -7.70
N LYS A 43 0.69 12.03 -8.04
CA LYS A 43 0.74 12.57 -9.42
C LYS A 43 2.14 12.93 -9.91
N LEU A 44 3.02 13.35 -9.02
CA LEU A 44 4.33 13.91 -9.37
C LEU A 44 5.51 13.00 -9.05
N PHE A 45 5.32 12.03 -8.17
CA PHE A 45 6.38 11.14 -7.71
C PHE A 45 5.89 9.69 -7.67
N PRO A 46 6.75 8.70 -7.80
CA PRO A 46 6.39 7.29 -7.83
C PRO A 46 6.05 6.76 -6.43
N PHE A 47 5.06 7.35 -5.77
CA PHE A 47 4.52 6.88 -4.50
C PHE A 47 3.19 6.21 -4.73
N TYR A 48 3.07 4.97 -4.26
CA TYR A 48 1.90 4.12 -4.40
C TYR A 48 1.43 3.68 -3.02
N SER A 49 0.13 3.72 -2.79
CA SER A 49 -0.49 3.36 -1.50
C SER A 49 -1.52 2.26 -1.70
N PHE A 50 -1.42 1.20 -0.88
CA PHE A 50 -2.33 0.07 -0.86
C PHE A 50 -2.84 -0.18 0.56
N GLN A 51 -4.11 0.12 0.82
CA GLN A 51 -4.73 -0.10 2.13
C GLN A 51 -5.02 -1.59 2.40
N TRP A 52 -5.11 -2.41 1.37
CA TRP A 52 -5.59 -3.79 1.44
C TRP A 52 -4.49 -4.86 1.50
N HIS A 53 -3.24 -4.48 1.70
CA HIS A 53 -2.10 -5.38 1.86
C HIS A 53 -1.98 -6.45 0.77
N PRO A 54 -1.53 -6.09 -0.43
CA PRO A 54 -1.44 -7.03 -1.56
C PRO A 54 -0.44 -8.18 -1.33
N GLU A 55 0.46 -8.06 -0.36
CA GLU A 55 1.46 -9.08 -0.02
C GLU A 55 0.88 -10.27 0.77
N HIS A 56 -0.19 -10.05 1.57
CA HIS A 56 -0.75 -11.09 2.44
C HIS A 56 -1.12 -12.39 1.72
N PRO A 57 -1.80 -12.39 0.55
CA PRO A 57 -2.21 -13.63 -0.12
C PRO A 57 -1.06 -14.55 -0.53
N LEU A 58 0.18 -14.04 -0.62
CA LEU A 58 1.35 -14.83 -1.00
C LEU A 58 2.09 -15.42 0.20
N PHE A 59 2.14 -14.68 1.32
CA PHE A 59 3.10 -14.97 2.38
C PHE A 59 2.45 -15.28 3.73
N GLU A 60 1.25 -14.81 4.01
CA GLU A 60 0.61 -14.96 5.32
C GLU A 60 -0.40 -16.08 5.37
N TRP A 61 0.00 -17.22 5.93
CA TRP A 61 -0.82 -18.42 6.03
C TRP A 61 -1.26 -18.79 7.45
N ARG A 62 -0.60 -18.27 8.50
CA ARG A 62 -0.72 -18.76 9.87
C ARG A 62 -1.14 -17.74 10.92
N ASP A 63 -1.15 -16.49 10.60
CA ASP A 63 -1.54 -15.45 11.54
C ASP A 63 -3.07 -15.51 11.78
N PRO A 64 -3.54 -15.50 13.03
CA PRO A 64 -4.97 -15.39 13.35
C PRO A 64 -5.65 -14.18 12.70
N THR A 65 -4.90 -13.10 12.48
CA THR A 65 -5.39 -11.88 11.81
C THR A 65 -5.59 -12.07 10.30
N SER A 66 -4.87 -13.00 9.69
CA SER A 66 -4.96 -13.31 8.26
C SER A 66 -5.97 -14.41 7.90
N LYS A 67 -6.77 -14.86 8.87
CA LYS A 67 -7.77 -15.93 8.69
C LYS A 67 -8.70 -15.70 7.48
N ASN A 68 -9.00 -14.46 7.16
CA ASN A 68 -9.89 -14.08 6.07
C ASN A 68 -9.15 -13.66 4.79
N VAL A 69 -7.82 -13.78 4.75
CA VAL A 69 -7.04 -13.47 3.55
C VAL A 69 -7.29 -14.55 2.49
N PRO A 70 -7.75 -14.18 1.29
CA PRO A 70 -8.03 -15.15 0.25
C PRO A 70 -6.73 -15.68 -0.36
N HIS A 71 -6.55 -17.01 -0.35
CA HIS A 71 -5.40 -17.70 -0.96
C HIS A 71 -5.73 -18.41 -2.26
N ASN A 72 -6.74 -17.93 -2.98
CA ASN A 72 -7.15 -18.50 -4.25
C ASN A 72 -6.24 -18.06 -5.41
N LYS A 73 -6.46 -18.67 -6.59
CA LYS A 73 -5.68 -18.37 -7.80
C LYS A 73 -5.67 -16.88 -8.15
N TYR A 74 -6.80 -16.22 -8.06
CA TYR A 74 -6.93 -14.81 -8.49
C TYR A 74 -6.23 -13.85 -7.54
N SER A 75 -6.36 -14.05 -6.23
CA SER A 75 -5.66 -13.22 -5.24
C SER A 75 -4.14 -13.30 -5.41
N ARG A 76 -3.60 -14.50 -5.65
CA ARG A 76 -2.16 -14.69 -5.92
C ARG A 76 -1.71 -14.03 -7.22
N ILE A 77 -2.51 -14.12 -8.28
CA ILE A 77 -2.19 -13.44 -9.57
C ILE A 77 -2.13 -11.92 -9.37
N ILE A 78 -3.10 -11.35 -8.66
CA ILE A 78 -3.14 -9.90 -8.40
C ILE A 78 -1.93 -9.49 -7.56
N SER A 79 -1.63 -10.19 -6.49
CA SER A 79 -0.46 -9.93 -5.64
C SER A 79 0.84 -9.98 -6.43
N SER A 80 1.01 -11.00 -7.28
CA SER A 80 2.20 -11.12 -8.13
C SER A 80 2.32 -9.99 -9.14
N LYS A 81 1.21 -9.55 -9.74
CA LYS A 81 1.21 -8.41 -10.67
C LYS A 81 1.63 -7.11 -9.98
N ILE A 82 1.13 -6.86 -8.78
CA ILE A 82 1.49 -5.66 -8.00
C ILE A 82 2.96 -5.72 -7.59
N SER A 83 3.46 -6.87 -7.15
CA SER A 83 4.86 -7.05 -6.81
C SER A 83 5.78 -6.81 -8.01
N ASN A 84 5.43 -7.32 -9.19
CA ASN A 84 6.18 -7.08 -10.41
C ASN A 84 6.15 -5.60 -10.82
N PHE A 85 4.97 -4.97 -10.77
CA PHE A 85 4.84 -3.53 -11.02
C PHE A 85 5.76 -2.73 -10.10
N PHE A 86 5.74 -2.99 -8.79
CA PHE A 86 6.60 -2.30 -7.84
C PHE A 86 8.08 -2.52 -8.14
N ALA A 87 8.48 -3.75 -8.44
CA ALA A 87 9.87 -4.06 -8.82
C ALA A 87 10.29 -3.32 -10.10
N ASP A 88 9.40 -3.20 -11.08
CA ASP A 88 9.68 -2.48 -12.34
C ASP A 88 9.79 -0.96 -12.09
N GLU A 89 8.97 -0.39 -11.21
CA GLU A 89 9.13 1.00 -10.79
C GLU A 89 10.47 1.23 -10.06
N CYS A 90 10.85 0.34 -9.15
CA CYS A 90 12.14 0.42 -8.45
C CYS A 90 13.33 0.36 -9.42
N ARG A 91 13.25 -0.43 -10.50
CA ARG A 91 14.32 -0.54 -11.51
C ARG A 91 14.54 0.74 -12.31
N LYS A 92 13.58 1.64 -12.33
CA LYS A 92 13.74 2.98 -12.96
C LYS A 92 14.64 3.91 -12.14
N ASN A 93 14.87 3.60 -10.88
CA ASN A 93 15.75 4.38 -10.03
C ASN A 93 17.21 4.15 -10.41
N THR A 94 17.91 5.22 -10.75
CA THR A 94 19.33 5.21 -11.11
C THR A 94 20.24 5.71 -10.00
N ASN A 95 19.68 6.01 -8.82
CA ASN A 95 20.47 6.43 -7.67
C ASN A 95 21.36 5.27 -7.19
N ILE A 96 22.56 5.63 -6.77
CA ILE A 96 23.53 4.68 -6.23
C ILE A 96 23.50 4.83 -4.70
N TRP A 97 23.35 3.69 -4.02
CA TRP A 97 23.48 3.62 -2.57
C TRP A 97 24.94 3.83 -2.16
N THR A 98 25.19 4.61 -1.13
CA THR A 98 26.51 4.89 -0.61
C THR A 98 26.63 4.48 0.86
N ASP A 99 27.85 4.34 1.37
CA ASP A 99 28.10 4.02 2.79
C ASP A 99 27.50 5.08 3.74
N ALA A 100 27.36 6.32 3.28
CA ALA A 100 26.71 7.38 4.06
C ALA A 100 25.21 7.12 4.22
N ASP A 101 24.56 6.47 3.23
CA ASP A 101 23.14 6.14 3.26
C ASP A 101 22.86 5.00 4.23
N ASP A 102 23.84 4.13 4.51
CA ASP A 102 23.71 3.05 5.50
C ASP A 102 23.36 3.59 6.89
N ASN A 103 23.87 4.77 7.24
CA ASN A 103 23.56 5.41 8.52
C ASN A 103 22.09 5.85 8.64
N LEU A 104 21.36 5.93 7.53
CA LEU A 104 19.95 6.29 7.50
C LEU A 104 19.03 5.08 7.71
N LEU A 105 19.57 3.86 7.70
CA LEU A 105 18.79 2.66 7.93
C LEU A 105 18.36 2.55 9.40
N ILE A 106 17.11 2.15 9.62
CA ILE A 106 16.54 2.00 10.96
C ILE A 106 17.39 1.08 11.87
N TYR A 107 18.08 0.11 11.28
CA TYR A 107 18.94 -0.83 12.01
C TYR A 107 20.20 -0.20 12.60
N ASN A 108 20.57 0.98 12.14
CA ASN A 108 21.78 1.69 12.57
C ASN A 108 21.50 2.76 13.62
N TYR A 109 20.23 2.95 14.01
CA TYR A 109 19.89 3.81 15.14
C TYR A 109 20.03 3.04 16.45
N ASN A 110 20.74 3.61 17.41
CA ASN A 110 20.76 3.13 18.80
C ASN A 110 19.40 3.48 19.43
N LEU A 111 18.51 2.51 19.55
CA LEU A 111 17.22 2.61 20.21
C LEU A 111 17.35 2.28 21.69
#